data_d38560ea32e924fed61cb6dd84ad090a
#
_entry.id   d38560ea32e924fed61cb6dd84ad090a
#
_cell.length_a   1.000
_cell.length_b   1.000
_cell.length_c   1.000
_cell.angle_alpha   90.00
_cell.angle_beta   90.00
_cell.angle_gamma   90.00
#
_symmetry.space_group_name_H-M   'P 1'
#
loop_
_entity.id
_entity.type
_entity.pdbx_description
1 polymer ?
#
loop_
_entity_poly.entity_id
_entity_poly.type
_entity_poly.pdbx_seq_one_letter_code
_entity_poly.pdbx_strand_id
1 'polypeptide(L)'
;MKLMSMVLKILPKEANNNYQGSKIAVYGSILFTALMFFRGYMHLFEAEYAANSIAHFIIFEVSNTNPNTLLYLLFGLWGLEQMILTLFSSIVLIQYRNLIPLNLFLWIIEWLFRPLLVANLYPIGEEYFTGITPGKMGTPYVVVFLMLMLFLSLRKQKNSQ
;
A
#
# COMPACT_ATOMS: atom_id res chain seq x y z
N MET A 1 -15.63 21.66 -15.54
CA MET A 1 -14.88 21.02 -16.67
C MET A 1 -13.54 20.38 -16.24
N LYS A 2 -12.62 21.07 -15.55
CA LYS A 2 -11.32 20.49 -15.11
C LYS A 2 -11.46 19.27 -14.16
N LEU A 3 -12.35 19.34 -13.15
CA LEU A 3 -12.54 18.25 -12.19
C LEU A 3 -13.04 16.96 -12.85
N MET A 4 -14.03 17.07 -13.74
CA MET A 4 -14.58 15.93 -14.48
C MET A 4 -13.53 15.28 -15.39
N SER A 5 -12.63 16.08 -15.99
CA SER A 5 -11.52 15.53 -16.78
C SER A 5 -10.47 14.81 -15.93
N MET A 6 -10.26 15.20 -14.67
CA MET A 6 -9.38 14.49 -13.73
C MET A 6 -10.02 13.17 -13.28
N VAL A 7 -11.32 13.17 -12.94
CA VAL A 7 -12.04 11.96 -12.54
C VAL A 7 -11.98 10.91 -13.65
N LEU A 8 -12.21 11.29 -14.91
CA LEU A 8 -12.12 10.39 -16.06
C LEU A 8 -10.71 9.86 -16.35
N LYS A 9 -9.67 10.51 -15.83
CA LYS A 9 -8.30 9.99 -15.91
C LYS A 9 -7.99 8.98 -14.78
N ILE A 10 -8.61 9.13 -13.62
CA ILE A 10 -8.49 8.17 -12.52
C ILE A 10 -9.38 6.95 -12.78
N LEU A 11 -10.59 7.18 -13.28
CA LEU A 11 -11.60 6.16 -13.58
C LEU A 11 -11.92 6.18 -15.08
N PRO A 12 -11.07 5.60 -15.93
CA PRO A 12 -11.32 5.55 -17.37
C PRO A 12 -12.51 4.63 -17.67
N LYS A 13 -13.23 4.92 -18.75
CA LYS A 13 -14.39 4.12 -19.18
C LYS A 13 -14.00 2.71 -19.63
N GLU A 14 -12.78 2.55 -20.13
CA GLU A 14 -12.25 1.27 -20.64
C GLU A 14 -10.85 1.03 -20.08
N ALA A 15 -10.58 -0.18 -19.66
CA ALA A 15 -9.24 -0.62 -19.26
C ALA A 15 -8.44 -1.00 -20.52
N ASN A 16 -7.28 -0.36 -20.71
CA ASN A 16 -6.39 -0.60 -21.83
C ASN A 16 -4.94 -0.22 -21.52
N ASN A 17 -4.03 -0.41 -22.46
CA ASN A 17 -2.62 -0.11 -22.26
C ASN A 17 -2.19 1.30 -22.76
N ASN A 18 -3.17 2.16 -23.13
CA ASN A 18 -2.89 3.51 -23.63
C ASN A 18 -2.68 4.51 -22.48
N TYR A 19 -1.50 4.46 -21.89
CA TYR A 19 -1.12 5.34 -20.79
C TYR A 19 -0.55 6.67 -21.30
N GLN A 20 -1.14 7.78 -20.85
CA GLN A 20 -0.78 9.15 -21.26
C GLN A 20 0.03 9.91 -20.21
N GLY A 21 0.29 9.32 -19.04
CA GLY A 21 1.01 9.95 -17.94
C GLY A 21 2.53 9.85 -18.07
N SER A 22 3.24 10.36 -17.06
CA SER A 22 4.70 10.34 -17.02
C SER A 22 5.26 8.92 -16.86
N LYS A 23 6.34 8.59 -17.57
CA LYS A 23 7.12 7.36 -17.39
C LYS A 23 7.65 7.21 -15.95
N ILE A 24 7.96 8.33 -15.29
CA ILE A 24 8.43 8.34 -13.89
C ILE A 24 7.35 7.70 -12.98
N ALA A 25 6.07 8.00 -13.21
CA ALA A 25 4.99 7.39 -12.44
C ALA A 25 4.89 5.87 -12.68
N VAL A 26 5.18 5.39 -13.90
CA VAL A 26 5.25 3.95 -14.19
C VAL A 26 6.37 3.30 -13.38
N TYR A 27 7.59 3.84 -13.44
CA TYR A 27 8.73 3.30 -12.69
C TYR A 27 8.52 3.38 -11.17
N GLY A 28 7.97 4.50 -10.69
CA GLY A 28 7.60 4.65 -9.28
C GLY A 28 6.55 3.62 -8.84
N SER A 29 5.57 3.34 -9.68
CA SER A 29 4.56 2.29 -9.41
C SER A 29 5.16 0.90 -9.41
N ILE A 30 6.11 0.59 -10.31
CA ILE A 30 6.84 -0.69 -10.33
C ILE A 30 7.62 -0.86 -9.03
N LEU A 31 8.41 0.16 -8.64
CA LEU A 31 9.19 0.13 -7.40
C LEU A 31 8.29 -0.08 -6.18
N PHE A 32 7.19 0.66 -6.11
CA PHE A 32 6.23 0.55 -5.00
C PHE A 32 5.56 -0.83 -4.97
N THR A 33 5.16 -1.37 -6.13
CA THR A 33 4.57 -2.70 -6.23
C THR A 33 5.55 -3.77 -5.75
N ALA A 34 6.84 -3.68 -6.12
CA ALA A 34 7.87 -4.61 -5.65
C ALA A 34 8.08 -4.52 -4.11
N LEU A 35 8.07 -3.29 -3.56
CA LEU A 35 8.15 -3.08 -2.12
C LEU A 35 6.95 -3.71 -1.39
N MET A 36 5.74 -3.52 -1.91
CA MET A 36 4.52 -4.06 -1.31
C MET A 36 4.41 -5.58 -1.47
N PHE A 37 4.96 -6.14 -2.55
CA PHE A 37 5.11 -7.59 -2.71
C PHE A 37 5.97 -8.17 -1.59
N PHE A 38 7.18 -7.62 -1.39
CA PHE A 38 8.07 -8.06 -0.31
C PHE A 38 7.41 -7.93 1.07
N ARG A 39 6.75 -6.80 1.32
CA ARG A 39 6.02 -6.58 2.57
C ARG A 39 4.88 -7.58 2.77
N GLY A 40 4.06 -7.82 1.76
CA GLY A 40 2.97 -8.80 1.79
C GLY A 40 3.49 -10.22 2.03
N TYR A 41 4.61 -10.57 1.39
CA TYR A 41 5.28 -11.85 1.61
C TYR A 41 5.69 -12.02 3.07
N MET A 42 6.36 -11.04 3.66
CA MET A 42 6.80 -11.09 5.06
C MET A 42 5.62 -11.22 6.03
N HIS A 43 4.52 -10.50 5.78
CA HIS A 43 3.33 -10.59 6.63
C HIS A 43 2.60 -11.92 6.48
N LEU A 44 2.58 -12.51 5.29
CA LEU A 44 1.85 -13.75 5.02
C LEU A 44 2.60 -14.99 5.47
N PHE A 45 3.90 -15.08 5.16
CA PHE A 45 4.70 -16.29 5.38
C PHE A 45 5.59 -16.22 6.62
N GLU A 46 5.94 -15.01 7.06
CA GLU A 46 6.80 -14.75 8.20
C GLU A 46 6.08 -13.87 9.23
N ALA A 47 4.80 -14.17 9.51
CA ALA A 47 3.90 -13.34 10.32
C ALA A 47 4.44 -13.07 11.73
N GLU A 48 5.06 -14.06 12.38
CA GLU A 48 5.70 -13.93 13.69
C GLU A 48 6.87 -12.95 13.63
N TYR A 49 7.77 -13.13 12.67
CA TYR A 49 8.92 -12.23 12.49
C TYR A 49 8.46 -10.81 12.13
N ALA A 50 7.46 -10.70 11.25
CA ALA A 50 6.88 -9.41 10.87
C ALA A 50 6.23 -8.69 12.04
N ALA A 51 5.52 -9.39 12.91
CA ALA A 51 4.86 -8.81 14.08
C ALA A 51 5.89 -8.41 15.17
N ASN A 52 6.76 -9.33 15.57
CA ASN A 52 7.60 -9.12 16.75
C ASN A 52 8.91 -8.39 16.42
N SER A 53 9.58 -8.75 15.31
CA SER A 53 10.88 -8.18 14.95
C SER A 53 10.80 -6.93 14.08
N ILE A 54 9.80 -6.82 13.18
CA ILE A 54 9.65 -5.65 12.30
C ILE A 54 8.69 -4.63 12.89
N ALA A 55 7.48 -5.07 13.28
CA ALA A 55 6.48 -4.17 13.84
C ALA A 55 6.70 -3.88 15.32
N HIS A 56 7.61 -4.61 15.98
CA HIS A 56 7.97 -4.45 17.38
C HIS A 56 6.83 -4.67 18.37
N PHE A 57 5.86 -5.55 18.04
CA PHE A 57 4.88 -5.97 19.05
C PHE A 57 5.53 -6.80 20.13
N ILE A 58 5.05 -6.62 21.38
CA ILE A 58 5.45 -7.47 22.51
C ILE A 58 5.00 -8.92 22.25
N ILE A 59 5.72 -9.86 22.86
CA ILE A 59 5.29 -11.26 22.94
C ILE A 59 4.53 -11.41 24.25
N PHE A 60 3.27 -11.86 24.16
CA PHE A 60 2.44 -12.08 25.34
C PHE A 60 2.82 -13.41 25.98
N GLU A 61 3.23 -13.35 27.24
CA GLU A 61 3.52 -14.53 28.07
C GLU A 61 2.26 -14.88 28.87
N VAL A 62 1.51 -15.90 28.43
CA VAL A 62 0.26 -16.32 29.08
C VAL A 62 0.22 -17.85 29.22
N SER A 63 -0.30 -18.32 30.35
CA SER A 63 -0.25 -19.74 30.70
C SER A 63 -1.25 -20.64 29.97
N ASN A 64 -2.42 -20.13 29.52
CA ASN A 64 -3.49 -21.00 29.02
C ASN A 64 -3.86 -20.80 27.56
N THR A 65 -3.87 -19.57 27.06
CA THR A 65 -4.23 -19.28 25.67
C THR A 65 -3.21 -18.29 25.10
N ASN A 66 -2.54 -18.67 24.03
CA ASN A 66 -1.51 -17.82 23.44
C ASN A 66 -2.12 -16.77 22.48
N PRO A 67 -2.28 -15.50 22.89
CA PRO A 67 -2.83 -14.46 22.04
C PRO A 67 -1.93 -14.11 20.85
N ASN A 68 -0.63 -14.47 20.89
CA ASN A 68 0.28 -14.24 19.78
C ASN A 68 -0.17 -14.99 18.52
N THR A 69 -0.76 -16.18 18.68
CA THR A 69 -1.31 -16.94 17.54
C THR A 69 -2.40 -16.17 16.81
N LEU A 70 -3.26 -15.45 17.53
CA LEU A 70 -4.28 -14.59 16.91
C LEU A 70 -3.64 -13.40 16.20
N LEU A 71 -2.63 -12.78 16.82
CA LEU A 71 -1.87 -11.68 16.22
C LEU A 71 -1.22 -12.13 14.90
N TYR A 72 -0.58 -13.29 14.88
CA TYR A 72 0.07 -13.83 13.68
C TYR A 72 -0.94 -14.20 12.59
N LEU A 73 -2.11 -14.74 12.97
CA LEU A 73 -3.21 -14.96 12.03
C LEU A 73 -3.66 -13.65 11.38
N LEU A 74 -3.84 -12.57 12.15
CA LEU A 74 -4.24 -11.27 11.62
C LEU A 74 -3.16 -10.67 10.71
N PHE A 75 -1.89 -10.84 11.05
CA PHE A 75 -0.77 -10.45 10.17
C PHE A 75 -0.78 -11.24 8.87
N GLY A 76 -1.02 -12.55 8.94
CA GLY A 76 -1.12 -13.41 7.75
C GLY A 76 -2.29 -13.01 6.83
N LEU A 77 -3.47 -12.75 7.41
CA LEU A 77 -4.63 -12.27 6.64
C LEU A 77 -4.37 -10.91 5.98
N TRP A 78 -3.72 -10.00 6.71
CA TRP A 78 -3.30 -8.71 6.16
C TRP A 78 -2.24 -8.88 5.06
N GLY A 79 -1.30 -9.81 5.23
CA GLY A 79 -0.32 -10.17 4.21
C GLY A 79 -0.98 -10.70 2.94
N LEU A 80 -1.98 -11.57 3.07
CA LEU A 80 -2.77 -12.08 1.95
C LEU A 80 -3.47 -10.96 1.19
N GLU A 81 -4.13 -10.04 1.89
CA GLU A 81 -4.77 -8.87 1.27
C GLU A 81 -3.75 -8.04 0.47
N GLN A 82 -2.58 -7.75 1.03
CA GLN A 82 -1.52 -7.02 0.34
C GLN A 82 -1.00 -7.76 -0.89
N MET A 83 -0.87 -9.09 -0.84
CA MET A 83 -0.47 -9.90 -1.99
C MET A 83 -1.50 -9.83 -3.12
N ILE A 84 -2.80 -9.84 -2.80
CA ILE A 84 -3.88 -9.69 -3.79
C ILE A 84 -3.83 -8.28 -4.42
N LEU A 85 -3.66 -7.22 -3.63
CA LEU A 85 -3.50 -5.86 -4.16
C LEU A 85 -2.25 -5.71 -5.03
N THR A 86 -1.18 -6.37 -4.66
CA THR A 86 0.07 -6.39 -5.43
C THR A 86 -0.10 -7.14 -6.75
N LEU A 87 -0.82 -8.25 -6.76
CA LEU A 87 -1.19 -8.97 -7.98
C LEU A 87 -2.02 -8.07 -8.91
N PHE A 88 -3.04 -7.39 -8.37
CA PHE A 88 -3.81 -6.41 -9.13
C PHE A 88 -2.92 -5.30 -9.71
N SER A 89 -2.03 -4.73 -8.89
CA SER A 89 -1.06 -3.71 -9.35
C SER A 89 -0.17 -4.21 -10.47
N SER A 90 0.26 -5.47 -10.41
CA SER A 90 1.09 -6.10 -11.44
C SER A 90 0.32 -6.25 -12.76
N ILE A 91 -0.94 -6.66 -12.70
CA ILE A 91 -1.83 -6.74 -13.89
C ILE A 91 -2.01 -5.36 -14.50
N VAL A 92 -2.25 -4.33 -13.67
CA VAL A 92 -2.35 -2.94 -14.13
C VAL A 92 -1.09 -2.49 -14.86
N LEU A 93 0.09 -2.76 -14.29
CA LEU A 93 1.37 -2.35 -14.88
C LEU A 93 1.71 -3.07 -16.18
N ILE A 94 1.25 -4.30 -16.35
CA ILE A 94 1.55 -5.12 -17.54
C ILE A 94 0.52 -4.83 -18.66
N GLN A 95 -0.78 -4.91 -18.35
CA GLN A 95 -1.85 -4.98 -19.36
C GLN A 95 -2.74 -3.74 -19.41
N TYR A 96 -2.90 -3.00 -18.31
CA TYR A 96 -3.91 -1.95 -18.19
C TYR A 96 -3.31 -0.64 -17.64
N ARG A 97 -2.23 -0.17 -18.24
CA ARG A 97 -1.47 0.99 -17.73
C ARG A 97 -2.29 2.26 -17.59
N ASN A 98 -3.38 2.42 -18.33
CA ASN A 98 -4.28 3.56 -18.13
C ASN A 98 -4.99 3.55 -16.76
N LEU A 99 -4.96 2.42 -16.02
CA LEU A 99 -5.44 2.30 -14.64
C LEU A 99 -4.37 2.64 -13.58
N ILE A 100 -3.13 2.99 -13.95
CA ILE A 100 -2.10 3.39 -12.99
C ILE A 100 -2.58 4.51 -12.04
N PRO A 101 -3.28 5.58 -12.51
CA PRO A 101 -3.81 6.59 -11.59
C PRO A 101 -4.80 6.02 -10.56
N LEU A 102 -5.68 5.11 -10.96
CA LEU A 102 -6.61 4.43 -10.06
C LEU A 102 -5.87 3.57 -9.04
N ASN A 103 -4.91 2.77 -9.49
CA ASN A 103 -4.10 1.92 -8.63
C ASN A 103 -3.34 2.75 -7.57
N LEU A 104 -2.70 3.85 -7.97
CA LEU A 104 -2.03 4.77 -7.05
C LEU A 104 -3.01 5.41 -6.07
N PHE A 105 -4.21 5.79 -6.51
CA PHE A 105 -5.25 6.36 -5.67
C PHE A 105 -5.73 5.36 -4.60
N LEU A 106 -5.93 4.08 -4.96
CA LEU A 106 -6.30 3.03 -4.01
C LEU A 106 -5.21 2.79 -2.96
N TRP A 107 -3.93 2.77 -3.37
CA TRP A 107 -2.83 2.68 -2.44
C TRP A 107 -2.74 3.89 -1.50
N ILE A 108 -3.03 5.11 -1.97
CA ILE A 108 -3.09 6.30 -1.11
C ILE A 108 -4.18 6.13 -0.05
N ILE A 109 -5.39 5.68 -0.43
CA ILE A 109 -6.48 5.43 0.51
C ILE A 109 -6.04 4.40 1.56
N GLU A 110 -5.48 3.28 1.14
CA GLU A 110 -5.04 2.21 2.03
C GLU A 110 -4.00 2.74 3.04
N TRP A 111 -2.98 3.49 2.60
CA TRP A 111 -1.94 4.03 3.48
C TRP A 111 -2.42 5.17 4.38
N LEU A 112 -3.36 6.00 3.93
CA LEU A 112 -3.94 7.08 4.73
C LEU A 112 -4.93 6.56 5.77
N PHE A 113 -5.74 5.55 5.43
CA PHE A 113 -6.78 5.08 6.34
C PHE A 113 -6.23 4.28 7.52
N ARG A 114 -5.04 3.73 7.42
CA ARG A 114 -4.38 3.09 8.57
C ARG A 114 -4.22 4.05 9.76
N PRO A 115 -3.52 5.21 9.64
CA PRO A 115 -3.36 6.13 10.76
C PRO A 115 -4.60 7.00 11.02
N LEU A 116 -5.37 7.37 9.98
CA LEU A 116 -6.47 8.31 10.12
C LEU A 116 -7.80 7.66 10.52
N LEU A 117 -8.01 6.41 10.17
CA LEU A 117 -9.25 5.70 10.47
C LEU A 117 -9.00 4.56 11.46
N VAL A 118 -8.18 3.57 11.08
CA VAL A 118 -8.03 2.34 11.87
C VAL A 118 -7.41 2.62 13.24
N ALA A 119 -6.35 3.45 13.31
CA ALA A 119 -5.71 3.78 14.59
C ALA A 119 -6.60 4.62 15.51
N ASN A 120 -7.58 5.37 14.96
CA ASN A 120 -8.55 6.11 15.78
C ASN A 120 -9.74 5.24 16.23
N LEU A 121 -10.14 4.25 15.41
CA LEU A 121 -11.21 3.32 15.79
C LEU A 121 -10.74 2.28 16.82
N TYR A 122 -9.49 1.86 16.70
CA TYR A 122 -8.87 0.84 17.53
C TYR A 122 -7.52 1.35 18.07
N PRO A 123 -7.55 2.30 19.01
CA PRO A 123 -6.31 2.84 19.58
C PRO A 123 -5.59 1.76 20.38
N ILE A 124 -4.30 1.62 20.10
CA ILE A 124 -3.42 0.70 20.81
C ILE A 124 -2.31 1.52 21.49
N GLY A 125 -2.08 1.27 22.78
CA GLY A 125 -1.09 1.98 23.59
C GLY A 125 0.34 1.57 23.26
N GLU A 126 1.28 2.38 23.72
CA GLU A 126 2.70 2.14 23.47
C GLU A 126 3.25 0.92 24.25
N GLU A 127 2.55 0.52 25.31
CA GLU A 127 2.84 -0.68 26.10
C GLU A 127 2.79 -1.99 25.30
N TYR A 128 2.15 -1.98 24.12
CA TYR A 128 2.11 -3.13 23.21
C TYR A 128 3.30 -3.21 22.26
N PHE A 129 4.27 -2.28 22.38
CA PHE A 129 5.42 -2.23 21.48
C PHE A 129 6.74 -2.25 22.24
N THR A 130 7.73 -2.98 21.74
CA THR A 130 9.11 -2.98 22.22
C THR A 130 9.96 -1.89 21.58
N GLY A 131 9.44 -1.19 20.56
CA GLY A 131 10.16 -0.17 19.81
C GLY A 131 9.27 0.56 18.80
N ILE A 132 9.89 1.42 18.00
CA ILE A 132 9.18 2.23 17.01
C ILE A 132 8.89 1.38 15.77
N THR A 133 7.61 1.24 15.42
CA THR A 133 7.18 0.51 14.22
C THR A 133 7.62 1.24 12.94
N PRO A 134 8.44 0.64 12.05
CA PRO A 134 8.87 1.26 10.80
C PRO A 134 7.71 1.72 9.91
N GLY A 135 6.60 0.98 9.93
CA GLY A 135 5.38 1.35 9.20
C GLY A 135 4.77 2.67 9.69
N LYS A 136 4.78 2.94 11.02
CA LYS A 136 4.32 4.19 11.61
C LYS A 136 5.19 5.37 11.14
N MET A 137 6.51 5.20 11.18
CA MET A 137 7.47 6.22 10.71
C MET A 137 7.45 6.42 9.20
N GLY A 138 7.33 5.36 8.43
CA GLY A 138 7.39 5.37 6.97
C GLY A 138 6.14 5.91 6.30
N THR A 139 4.97 5.83 6.95
CA THR A 139 3.68 6.22 6.36
C THR A 139 3.67 7.62 5.74
N PRO A 140 4.13 8.71 6.39
CA PRO A 140 4.12 10.04 5.77
C PRO A 140 4.91 10.11 4.46
N TYR A 141 6.07 9.47 4.43
CA TYR A 141 6.95 9.46 3.25
C TYR A 141 6.34 8.66 2.10
N VAL A 142 5.73 7.52 2.40
CA VAL A 142 5.03 6.70 1.41
C VAL A 142 3.84 7.45 0.83
N VAL A 143 3.03 8.10 1.67
CA VAL A 143 1.88 8.88 1.21
C VAL A 143 2.32 10.03 0.30
N VAL A 144 3.34 10.80 0.68
CA VAL A 144 3.90 11.87 -0.15
C VAL A 144 4.42 11.32 -1.49
N PHE A 145 5.14 10.21 -1.46
CA PHE A 145 5.62 9.54 -2.67
C PHE A 145 4.47 9.12 -3.59
N LEU A 146 3.44 8.46 -3.06
CA LEU A 146 2.29 8.02 -3.83
C LEU A 146 1.49 9.20 -4.41
N MET A 147 1.32 10.28 -3.64
CA MET A 147 0.67 11.51 -4.12
C MET A 147 1.45 12.16 -5.27
N LEU A 148 2.80 12.19 -5.17
CA LEU A 148 3.66 12.67 -6.23
C LEU A 148 3.53 11.79 -7.49
N MET A 149 3.56 10.47 -7.34
CA MET A 149 3.37 9.53 -8.46
C MET A 149 1.99 9.68 -9.09
N LEU A 150 0.93 9.84 -8.29
CA LEU A 150 -0.41 10.11 -8.80
C LEU A 150 -0.46 11.40 -9.61
N PHE A 151 0.11 12.48 -9.08
CA PHE A 151 0.16 13.77 -9.79
C PHE A 151 0.90 13.64 -11.13
N LEU A 152 2.05 12.97 -11.15
CA LEU A 152 2.80 12.72 -12.38
C LEU A 152 2.06 11.82 -13.35
N SER A 153 1.28 10.86 -12.87
CA SER A 153 0.47 9.96 -13.69
C SER A 153 -0.68 10.67 -14.39
N LEU A 154 -1.18 11.76 -13.81
CA LEU A 154 -2.28 12.56 -14.38
C LEU A 154 -1.80 13.63 -15.38
N ARG A 155 -0.50 13.94 -15.39
CA ARG A 155 0.09 14.90 -16.36
C ARG A 155 0.28 14.22 -17.70
N LYS A 156 -0.24 14.83 -18.78
CA LYS A 156 0.11 14.41 -20.14
C LYS A 156 1.61 14.61 -20.38
N GLN A 157 2.26 13.57 -20.84
CA GLN A 157 3.63 13.70 -21.34
C GLN A 157 3.58 14.55 -22.63
N LYS A 158 4.31 15.66 -22.67
CA LYS A 158 4.58 16.33 -23.94
C LYS A 158 5.42 15.36 -24.76
N ASN A 159 4.88 14.88 -25.89
CA ASN A 159 5.68 14.17 -26.86
C ASN A 159 6.80 15.13 -27.27
N SER A 160 8.04 14.84 -26.88
CA SER A 160 9.22 15.41 -27.55
C SER A 160 9.22 14.76 -28.94
N GLN A 161 8.78 15.52 -29.92
CA GLN A 161 9.06 15.26 -31.33
C GLN A 161 10.55 15.31 -31.55
#